data_3752e0016fc4fef8df317f7598508be4
#
_entry.id   3752e0016fc4fef8df317f7598508be4
#
_cell.length_a   1.000
_cell.length_b   1.000
_cell.length_c   1.000
_cell.angle_alpha   90.00
_cell.angle_beta   90.00
_cell.angle_gamma   90.00
#
_symmetry.space_group_name_H-M   'P 1'
#
loop_
_entity.id
_entity.type
_entity.pdbx_description
1 polymer ?
#
loop_
_entity_poly.entity_id
_entity_poly.type
_entity_poly.pdbx_seq_one_letter_code
_entity_poly.pdbx_strand_id
1 'polypeptide(L)'
;MSDRILFSIGEALIDMIPSRVGCSFDEVPAFSPRVGGAPANVCAAVARLGGRSALLSQLGDDPFGHKIARALAGCGVELSHLEFTGKASTALAFVSLAENGERTFSFCRKPSADLLYAPEQIDPGWFSQAFALHFCSVSLVDSPMRYAHLAAITAAREAGAILSFDPNLRFPLWPDREQLRQTVWQFLPLTHILKLSDEELPFLTGTEDIEAALPALFTGDVQLVLYLSLIHISEPTRPRLIS
;
A
#
# COMPACT_ATOMS: atom_id res chain seq x y z
N MET A 1 -12.75 3.18 -23.11
CA MET A 1 -11.83 2.92 -22.00
C MET A 1 -11.62 1.42 -21.92
N SER A 2 -10.46 0.97 -21.50
CA SER A 2 -10.19 -0.47 -21.36
C SER A 2 -11.09 -1.06 -20.29
N ASP A 3 -11.74 -2.22 -20.57
CA ASP A 3 -12.54 -2.95 -19.57
C ASP A 3 -11.70 -3.62 -18.48
N ARG A 4 -10.37 -3.42 -18.54
CA ARG A 4 -9.42 -4.03 -17.62
C ARG A 4 -9.38 -3.29 -16.27
N ILE A 5 -9.14 -4.05 -15.20
CA ILE A 5 -9.22 -3.59 -13.82
C ILE A 5 -7.81 -3.46 -13.23
N LEU A 6 -7.56 -2.38 -12.48
CA LEU A 6 -6.44 -2.31 -11.55
C LEU A 6 -6.89 -2.93 -10.22
N PHE A 7 -6.27 -4.02 -9.83
CA PHE A 7 -6.40 -4.56 -8.49
C PHE A 7 -5.36 -3.94 -7.56
N SER A 8 -5.75 -3.67 -6.32
CA SER A 8 -4.80 -3.36 -5.26
C SER A 8 -5.07 -4.28 -4.07
N ILE A 9 -4.01 -4.79 -3.44
CA ILE A 9 -4.11 -5.67 -2.29
C ILE A 9 -3.41 -5.06 -1.08
N GLY A 10 -4.06 -5.13 0.08
CA GLY A 10 -3.49 -4.66 1.34
C GLY A 10 -4.52 -3.94 2.20
N GLU A 11 -4.06 -3.05 3.07
CA GLU A 11 -4.89 -2.38 4.06
C GLU A 11 -5.79 -1.29 3.49
N ALA A 12 -6.97 -1.22 4.08
CA ALA A 12 -7.77 0.00 4.17
C ALA A 12 -8.05 0.25 5.65
N LEU A 13 -7.82 1.46 6.11
CA LEU A 13 -7.85 1.80 7.52
C LEU A 13 -8.45 3.19 7.78
N ILE A 14 -8.61 3.53 9.04
CA ILE A 14 -8.99 4.89 9.45
C ILE A 14 -7.77 5.60 10.03
N ASP A 15 -7.40 6.70 9.40
CA ASP A 15 -6.47 7.67 9.97
C ASP A 15 -7.22 8.58 10.95
N MET A 16 -6.84 8.51 12.21
CA MET A 16 -7.34 9.37 13.28
C MET A 16 -6.49 10.64 13.32
N ILE A 17 -6.98 11.68 12.65
CA ILE A 17 -6.27 12.97 12.51
C ILE A 17 -6.52 13.82 13.74
N PRO A 18 -5.46 14.29 14.44
CA PRO A 18 -5.61 15.12 15.63
C PRO A 18 -6.22 16.48 15.30
N SER A 19 -7.07 16.99 16.19
CA SER A 19 -7.63 18.33 16.06
C SER A 19 -6.65 19.45 16.47
N ARG A 20 -5.53 19.08 17.10
CA ARG A 20 -4.47 19.98 17.53
C ARG A 20 -3.10 19.39 17.15
N VAL A 21 -2.19 20.21 16.67
CA VAL A 21 -0.80 19.87 16.32
C VAL A 21 0.16 20.47 17.32
N GLY A 22 1.41 19.99 17.37
CA GLY A 22 2.44 20.52 18.25
C GLY A 22 2.19 20.25 19.74
N CYS A 23 1.48 19.16 20.08
CA CYS A 23 1.26 18.73 21.45
C CYS A 23 1.44 17.22 21.59
N SER A 24 1.60 16.74 22.82
CA SER A 24 1.66 15.32 23.12
C SER A 24 0.33 14.62 22.82
N PHE A 25 0.35 13.31 22.58
CA PHE A 25 -0.84 12.54 22.21
C PHE A 25 -1.98 12.65 23.25
N ASP A 26 -1.64 12.68 24.54
CA ASP A 26 -2.57 12.80 25.65
C ASP A 26 -3.20 14.20 25.78
N GLU A 27 -2.60 15.21 25.18
CA GLU A 27 -3.14 16.58 25.13
C GLU A 27 -4.08 16.82 23.92
N VAL A 28 -4.20 15.86 23.00
CA VAL A 28 -5.10 15.99 21.83
C VAL A 28 -6.56 15.86 22.28
N PRO A 29 -7.37 16.93 22.21
CA PRO A 29 -8.74 16.91 22.74
C PRO A 29 -9.71 16.11 21.88
N ALA A 30 -9.43 15.92 20.59
CA ALA A 30 -10.29 15.18 19.68
C ALA A 30 -9.54 14.67 18.44
N PHE A 31 -10.05 13.61 17.82
CA PHE A 31 -9.57 13.07 16.57
C PHE A 31 -10.68 13.02 15.54
N SER A 32 -10.34 13.31 14.28
CA SER A 32 -11.25 13.18 13.12
C SER A 32 -10.92 11.95 12.32
N PRO A 33 -11.86 10.99 12.14
CA PRO A 33 -11.63 9.79 11.36
C PRO A 33 -11.63 10.09 9.86
N ARG A 34 -10.54 9.79 9.17
CA ARG A 34 -10.38 9.85 7.72
C ARG A 34 -10.11 8.48 7.16
N VAL A 35 -10.70 8.18 6.00
CA VAL A 35 -10.40 6.92 5.29
C VAL A 35 -9.00 7.03 4.69
N GLY A 36 -8.18 6.02 4.93
CA GLY A 36 -6.80 5.89 4.50
C GLY A 36 -6.46 4.44 4.11
N GLY A 37 -5.17 4.17 4.02
CA GLY A 37 -4.60 2.93 3.50
C GLY A 37 -4.05 3.15 2.10
N ALA A 38 -2.76 2.87 1.89
CA ALA A 38 -2.11 3.14 0.61
C ALA A 38 -2.75 2.38 -0.56
N PRO A 39 -3.04 1.06 -0.46
CA PRO A 39 -3.73 0.31 -1.51
C PRO A 39 -5.13 0.86 -1.81
N ALA A 40 -5.89 1.23 -0.78
CA ALA A 40 -7.23 1.81 -0.92
C ALA A 40 -7.19 3.17 -1.62
N ASN A 41 -6.19 4.00 -1.31
CA ASN A 41 -6.00 5.30 -1.94
C ASN A 41 -5.67 5.16 -3.44
N VAL A 42 -4.87 4.16 -3.83
CA VAL A 42 -4.58 3.87 -5.25
C VAL A 42 -5.86 3.49 -5.98
N CYS A 43 -6.69 2.60 -5.43
CA CYS A 43 -7.99 2.26 -6.02
C CYS A 43 -8.89 3.49 -6.19
N ALA A 44 -9.01 4.30 -5.13
CA ALA A 44 -9.84 5.52 -5.17
C ALA A 44 -9.34 6.54 -6.21
N ALA A 45 -8.02 6.69 -6.36
CA ALA A 45 -7.43 7.59 -7.34
C ALA A 45 -7.70 7.11 -8.77
N VAL A 46 -7.50 5.83 -9.06
CA VAL A 46 -7.77 5.24 -10.38
C VAL A 46 -9.25 5.38 -10.75
N ALA A 47 -10.16 5.07 -9.82
CA ALA A 47 -11.60 5.20 -10.06
C ALA A 47 -12.01 6.65 -10.35
N ARG A 48 -11.48 7.62 -9.60
CA ARG A 48 -11.74 9.05 -9.83
C ARG A 48 -11.18 9.57 -11.15
N LEU A 49 -10.13 8.95 -11.66
CA LEU A 49 -9.58 9.26 -12.98
C LEU A 49 -10.34 8.56 -14.12
N GLY A 50 -11.42 7.83 -13.81
CA GLY A 50 -12.28 7.16 -14.78
C GLY A 50 -11.80 5.75 -15.16
N GLY A 51 -10.82 5.19 -14.47
CA GLY A 51 -10.41 3.79 -14.58
C GLY A 51 -11.27 2.87 -13.70
N ARG A 52 -11.21 1.56 -13.97
CA ARG A 52 -11.79 0.54 -13.10
C ARG A 52 -10.76 0.07 -12.07
N SER A 53 -11.15 -0.04 -10.82
CA SER A 53 -10.28 -0.52 -9.75
C SER A 53 -11.05 -1.36 -8.74
N ALA A 54 -10.39 -2.34 -8.14
CA ALA A 54 -10.94 -3.21 -7.11
C ALA A 54 -9.92 -3.41 -5.98
N LEU A 55 -10.38 -3.37 -4.74
CA LEU A 55 -9.56 -3.58 -3.56
C LEU A 55 -9.73 -5.00 -3.03
N LEU A 56 -8.62 -5.74 -2.92
CA LEU A 56 -8.53 -7.04 -2.26
C LEU A 56 -8.13 -6.80 -0.80
N SER A 57 -9.09 -6.88 0.11
CA SER A 57 -8.87 -6.59 1.52
C SER A 57 -10.01 -7.14 2.38
N GLN A 58 -9.80 -7.10 3.68
CA GLN A 58 -10.82 -7.44 4.67
C GLN A 58 -10.94 -6.35 5.72
N LEU A 59 -12.17 -5.97 6.04
CA LEU A 59 -12.51 -4.97 7.05
C LEU A 59 -13.20 -5.65 8.23
N GLY A 60 -13.15 -5.01 9.39
CA GLY A 60 -14.01 -5.38 10.50
C GLY A 60 -15.49 -5.13 10.16
N ASP A 61 -16.36 -6.01 10.61
CA ASP A 61 -17.81 -5.77 10.60
C ASP A 61 -18.16 -4.77 11.72
N ASP A 62 -17.69 -3.55 11.55
CA ASP A 62 -17.79 -2.46 12.51
C ASP A 62 -18.08 -1.11 11.80
N PRO A 63 -18.42 -0.05 12.56
CA PRO A 63 -18.75 1.26 11.97
C PRO A 63 -17.64 1.86 11.11
N PHE A 64 -16.36 1.56 11.40
CA PHE A 64 -15.23 2.05 10.62
C PHE A 64 -15.08 1.29 9.30
N GLY A 65 -15.23 -0.05 9.31
CA GLY A 65 -15.24 -0.85 8.10
C GLY A 65 -16.34 -0.42 7.14
N HIS A 66 -17.55 -0.24 7.63
CA HIS A 66 -18.66 0.26 6.82
C HIS A 66 -18.45 1.70 6.32
N LYS A 67 -17.77 2.55 7.10
CA LYS A 67 -17.39 3.89 6.66
C LYS A 67 -16.39 3.84 5.50
N ILE A 68 -15.38 2.97 5.57
CA ILE A 68 -14.39 2.77 4.49
C ILE A 68 -15.10 2.28 3.22
N ALA A 69 -15.92 1.23 3.32
CA ALA A 69 -16.62 0.67 2.17
C ALA A 69 -17.50 1.72 1.47
N ARG A 70 -18.27 2.51 2.23
CA ARG A 70 -19.07 3.59 1.66
C ARG A 70 -18.21 4.67 0.97
N ALA A 71 -17.07 5.01 1.54
CA ALA A 71 -16.18 6.02 0.95
C ALA A 71 -15.57 5.52 -0.38
N LEU A 72 -15.12 4.26 -0.43
CA LEU A 72 -14.58 3.63 -1.63
C LEU A 72 -15.64 3.50 -2.72
N ALA A 73 -16.86 3.04 -2.37
CA ALA A 73 -18.00 3.01 -3.30
C ALA A 73 -18.32 4.39 -3.87
N GLY A 74 -18.30 5.43 -3.02
CA GLY A 74 -18.50 6.82 -3.43
C GLY A 74 -17.42 7.36 -4.37
N CYS A 75 -16.24 6.72 -4.43
CA CYS A 75 -15.20 7.01 -5.40
C CYS A 75 -15.34 6.20 -6.70
N GLY A 76 -16.21 5.18 -6.73
CA GLY A 76 -16.38 4.28 -7.86
C GLY A 76 -15.50 3.02 -7.82
N VAL A 77 -14.90 2.70 -6.68
CA VAL A 77 -14.11 1.46 -6.50
C VAL A 77 -15.05 0.26 -6.45
N GLU A 78 -14.70 -0.81 -7.15
CA GLU A 78 -15.43 -2.08 -7.11
C GLU A 78 -15.16 -2.80 -5.77
N LEU A 79 -16.25 -3.12 -5.04
CA LEU A 79 -16.18 -3.71 -3.70
C LEU A 79 -16.46 -5.21 -3.67
N SER A 80 -16.61 -5.85 -4.81
CA SER A 80 -16.95 -7.28 -4.92
C SER A 80 -15.92 -8.22 -4.28
N HIS A 81 -14.71 -7.72 -4.04
CA HIS A 81 -13.58 -8.45 -3.45
C HIS A 81 -13.17 -7.90 -2.08
N LEU A 82 -13.98 -7.01 -1.51
CA LEU A 82 -13.79 -6.46 -0.17
C LEU A 82 -14.64 -7.25 0.81
N GLU A 83 -14.01 -7.91 1.76
CA GLU A 83 -14.69 -8.77 2.72
C GLU A 83 -14.89 -8.11 4.08
N PHE A 84 -15.77 -8.66 4.89
CA PHE A 84 -16.03 -8.24 6.27
C PHE A 84 -15.85 -9.42 7.22
N THR A 85 -15.32 -9.14 8.41
CA THR A 85 -15.16 -10.16 9.45
C THR A 85 -15.54 -9.63 10.83
N GLY A 86 -16.20 -10.45 11.62
CA GLY A 86 -16.42 -10.21 13.06
C GLY A 86 -15.26 -10.65 13.95
N LYS A 87 -14.17 -11.22 13.38
CA LYS A 87 -13.06 -11.80 14.16
C LYS A 87 -12.05 -10.76 14.65
N ALA A 88 -11.97 -9.61 13.99
CA ALA A 88 -11.09 -8.51 14.36
C ALA A 88 -11.66 -7.18 13.89
N SER A 89 -11.27 -6.10 14.55
CA SER A 89 -11.70 -4.75 14.19
C SER A 89 -10.96 -4.20 12.96
N THR A 90 -11.57 -3.21 12.32
CA THR A 90 -10.91 -2.41 11.30
C THR A 90 -9.68 -1.72 11.86
N ALA A 91 -8.60 -1.69 11.09
CA ALA A 91 -7.34 -1.05 11.48
C ALA A 91 -7.51 0.46 11.68
N LEU A 92 -6.87 0.99 12.74
CA LEU A 92 -6.80 2.41 13.02
C LEU A 92 -5.33 2.84 13.07
N ALA A 93 -5.04 4.02 12.51
CA ALA A 93 -3.76 4.70 12.63
C ALA A 93 -3.98 6.07 13.28
N PHE A 94 -3.43 6.29 14.46
CA PHE A 94 -3.42 7.59 15.09
C PHE A 94 -2.24 8.39 14.58
N VAL A 95 -2.51 9.56 14.05
CA VAL A 95 -1.49 10.49 13.55
C VAL A 95 -1.15 11.48 14.65
N SER A 96 0.13 11.64 14.96
CA SER A 96 0.64 12.74 15.78
C SER A 96 1.43 13.67 14.88
N LEU A 97 1.24 14.97 15.05
CA LEU A 97 1.89 16.01 14.26
C LEU A 97 2.73 16.88 15.18
N ALA A 98 4.05 16.80 15.05
CA ALA A 98 4.95 17.71 15.75
C ALA A 98 4.86 19.15 15.20
N GLU A 99 5.36 20.15 15.94
CA GLU A 99 5.37 21.55 15.52
C GLU A 99 6.10 21.79 14.20
N ASN A 100 7.13 21.00 13.91
CA ASN A 100 7.89 21.02 12.67
C ASN A 100 7.17 20.32 11.49
N GLY A 101 5.95 19.81 11.70
CA GLY A 101 5.17 19.08 10.69
C GLY A 101 5.53 17.60 10.54
N GLU A 102 6.50 17.10 11.31
CA GLU A 102 6.86 15.68 11.31
C GLU A 102 5.69 14.83 11.80
N ARG A 103 5.42 13.75 11.07
CA ARG A 103 4.31 12.83 11.37
C ARG A 103 4.82 11.56 12.03
N THR A 104 4.23 11.25 13.18
CA THR A 104 4.39 9.93 13.79
C THR A 104 3.07 9.18 13.78
N PHE A 105 3.14 7.85 13.72
CA PHE A 105 1.97 6.99 13.65
C PHE A 105 1.98 5.99 14.80
N SER A 106 0.81 5.83 15.43
CA SER A 106 0.54 4.74 16.35
C SER A 106 -0.60 3.88 15.78
N PHE A 107 -0.34 2.59 15.61
CA PHE A 107 -1.28 1.69 14.94
C PHE A 107 -2.00 0.78 15.92
N CYS A 108 -3.34 0.74 15.85
CA CYS A 108 -4.17 -0.30 16.44
C CYS A 108 -4.41 -1.40 15.39
N ARG A 109 -3.45 -2.36 15.31
CA ARG A 109 -3.39 -3.37 14.24
C ARG A 109 -2.74 -4.67 14.73
N LYS A 110 -3.24 -5.23 15.89
CA LYS A 110 -2.62 -6.42 16.51
C LYS A 110 -3.66 -7.44 17.02
N PRO A 111 -4.24 -8.30 16.19
CA PRO A 111 -4.43 -8.17 14.75
C PRO A 111 -5.55 -7.20 14.42
N SER A 112 -5.57 -6.69 13.19
CA SER A 112 -6.73 -6.06 12.58
C SER A 112 -7.31 -6.96 11.50
N ALA A 113 -8.53 -6.64 11.05
CA ALA A 113 -9.27 -7.44 10.10
C ALA A 113 -8.50 -7.73 8.81
N ASP A 114 -7.82 -6.72 8.27
CA ASP A 114 -7.01 -6.83 7.05
C ASP A 114 -5.87 -7.85 7.17
N LEU A 115 -5.23 -7.98 8.33
CA LEU A 115 -4.16 -8.97 8.54
C LEU A 115 -4.67 -10.42 8.55
N LEU A 116 -5.96 -10.62 8.76
CA LEU A 116 -6.61 -11.95 8.72
C LEU A 116 -7.05 -12.39 7.33
N TYR A 117 -6.93 -11.51 6.31
CA TYR A 117 -7.23 -11.86 4.94
C TYR A 117 -6.27 -12.93 4.45
N ALA A 118 -6.78 -14.10 4.09
CA ALA A 118 -6.00 -15.30 3.87
C ALA A 118 -5.90 -15.67 2.38
N PRO A 119 -4.89 -16.44 1.97
CA PRO A 119 -4.69 -16.80 0.56
C PRO A 119 -5.87 -17.59 -0.04
N GLU A 120 -6.63 -18.33 0.77
CA GLU A 120 -7.82 -19.08 0.34
C GLU A 120 -8.97 -18.18 -0.13
N GLN A 121 -8.91 -16.89 0.21
CA GLN A 121 -9.88 -15.87 -0.22
C GLN A 121 -9.52 -15.25 -1.58
N ILE A 122 -8.38 -15.61 -2.16
CA ILE A 122 -7.96 -15.16 -3.49
C ILE A 122 -8.43 -16.16 -4.54
N ASP A 123 -9.36 -15.74 -5.39
CA ASP A 123 -9.74 -16.52 -6.57
C ASP A 123 -8.87 -16.08 -7.77
N PRO A 124 -8.01 -16.96 -8.33
CA PRO A 124 -7.21 -16.64 -9.49
C PRO A 124 -8.01 -16.15 -10.71
N GLY A 125 -9.27 -16.58 -10.83
CA GLY A 125 -10.16 -16.17 -11.92
C GLY A 125 -10.43 -14.67 -11.99
N TRP A 126 -10.33 -13.94 -10.87
CA TRP A 126 -10.51 -12.49 -10.84
C TRP A 126 -9.51 -11.75 -11.73
N PHE A 127 -8.29 -12.27 -11.84
CA PHE A 127 -7.21 -11.63 -12.57
C PHE A 127 -7.30 -11.77 -14.09
N SER A 128 -8.25 -12.53 -14.62
CA SER A 128 -8.46 -12.65 -16.08
C SER A 128 -8.72 -11.29 -16.77
N GLN A 129 -9.24 -10.31 -16.04
CA GLN A 129 -9.44 -8.94 -16.50
C GLN A 129 -8.44 -7.94 -15.88
N ALA A 130 -7.42 -8.41 -15.18
CA ALA A 130 -6.47 -7.53 -14.54
C ALA A 130 -5.60 -6.79 -15.57
N PHE A 131 -5.52 -5.46 -15.42
CA PHE A 131 -4.49 -4.64 -16.05
C PHE A 131 -3.23 -4.66 -15.21
N ALA A 132 -3.37 -4.45 -13.90
CA ALA A 132 -2.28 -4.41 -12.96
C ALA A 132 -2.72 -4.90 -11.57
N LEU A 133 -1.77 -5.35 -10.78
CA LEU A 133 -1.88 -5.55 -9.34
C LEU A 133 -0.89 -4.62 -8.64
N HIS A 134 -1.39 -3.78 -7.74
CA HIS A 134 -0.58 -2.88 -6.90
C HIS A 134 -0.58 -3.35 -5.45
N PHE A 135 0.55 -3.23 -4.76
CA PHE A 135 0.69 -3.54 -3.34
C PHE A 135 1.79 -2.73 -2.65
N CYS A 136 1.77 -2.73 -1.31
CA CYS A 136 2.71 -2.02 -0.45
C CYS A 136 3.30 -2.95 0.62
N SER A 137 4.42 -2.54 1.28
CA SER A 137 5.01 -3.36 2.34
C SER A 137 4.22 -3.35 3.65
N VAL A 138 3.33 -2.38 3.85
CA VAL A 138 2.54 -2.19 5.09
C VAL A 138 1.81 -3.45 5.55
N SER A 139 1.35 -4.26 4.60
CA SER A 139 0.60 -5.49 4.86
C SER A 139 1.41 -6.77 4.62
N LEU A 140 2.73 -6.65 4.41
CA LEU A 140 3.65 -7.80 4.25
C LEU A 140 4.27 -8.29 5.56
N VAL A 141 3.84 -7.78 6.71
CA VAL A 141 4.19 -8.35 8.03
C VAL A 141 3.75 -9.81 8.10
N ASP A 142 4.39 -10.60 8.95
CA ASP A 142 4.06 -12.01 9.12
C ASP A 142 2.61 -12.19 9.60
N SER A 143 1.75 -12.54 8.65
CA SER A 143 0.29 -12.65 8.83
C SER A 143 -0.32 -13.40 7.64
N PRO A 144 -1.57 -13.90 7.73
CA PRO A 144 -2.30 -14.46 6.59
C PRO A 144 -2.29 -13.55 5.35
N MET A 145 -2.40 -12.23 5.53
CA MET A 145 -2.41 -11.24 4.45
C MET A 145 -1.12 -11.28 3.60
N ARG A 146 0.05 -11.56 4.20
CA ARG A 146 1.30 -11.71 3.44
C ARG A 146 1.20 -12.87 2.45
N TYR A 147 0.60 -13.97 2.84
CA TYR A 147 0.41 -15.14 1.98
C TYR A 147 -0.67 -14.88 0.93
N ALA A 148 -1.70 -14.11 1.26
CA ALA A 148 -2.68 -13.62 0.28
C ALA A 148 -2.02 -12.74 -0.79
N HIS A 149 -1.04 -11.89 -0.43
CA HIS A 149 -0.24 -11.14 -1.41
C HIS A 149 0.49 -12.08 -2.38
N LEU A 150 1.15 -13.13 -1.87
CA LEU A 150 1.85 -14.09 -2.73
C LEU A 150 0.91 -14.82 -3.68
N ALA A 151 -0.27 -15.23 -3.19
CA ALA A 151 -1.30 -15.85 -4.02
C ALA A 151 -1.80 -14.89 -5.12
N ALA A 152 -2.11 -13.63 -4.76
CA ALA A 152 -2.55 -12.61 -5.70
C ALA A 152 -1.47 -12.25 -6.74
N ILE A 153 -0.20 -12.12 -6.30
CA ILE A 153 0.95 -11.86 -7.19
C ILE A 153 1.11 -12.99 -8.20
N THR A 154 1.03 -14.25 -7.74
CA THR A 154 1.14 -15.42 -8.62
C THR A 154 0.01 -15.41 -9.66
N ALA A 155 -1.24 -15.29 -9.22
CA ALA A 155 -2.40 -15.28 -10.12
C ALA A 155 -2.40 -14.10 -11.11
N ALA A 156 -2.03 -12.90 -10.65
CA ALA A 156 -1.92 -11.72 -11.51
C ALA A 156 -0.81 -11.89 -12.55
N ARG A 157 0.35 -12.46 -12.17
CA ARG A 157 1.45 -12.75 -13.09
C ARG A 157 1.04 -13.76 -14.16
N GLU A 158 0.39 -14.85 -13.78
CA GLU A 158 -0.11 -15.88 -14.71
C GLU A 158 -1.13 -15.30 -15.69
N ALA A 159 -1.94 -14.33 -15.26
CA ALA A 159 -2.86 -13.60 -16.10
C ALA A 159 -2.21 -12.51 -16.97
N GLY A 160 -0.89 -12.29 -16.87
CA GLY A 160 -0.16 -11.26 -17.63
C GLY A 160 -0.43 -9.83 -17.16
N ALA A 161 -0.81 -9.63 -15.92
CA ALA A 161 -0.99 -8.31 -15.33
C ALA A 161 0.35 -7.67 -14.95
N ILE A 162 0.41 -6.33 -14.98
CA ILE A 162 1.56 -5.57 -14.50
C ILE A 162 1.57 -5.59 -12.97
N LEU A 163 2.71 -5.92 -12.37
CA LEU A 163 2.90 -5.91 -10.92
C LEU A 163 3.58 -4.61 -10.51
N SER A 164 2.95 -3.83 -9.62
CA SER A 164 3.43 -2.54 -9.12
C SER A 164 3.61 -2.58 -7.62
N PHE A 165 4.78 -2.20 -7.16
CA PHE A 165 5.16 -2.19 -5.74
C PHE A 165 5.62 -0.81 -5.29
N ASP A 166 5.00 -0.32 -4.22
CA ASP A 166 5.44 0.84 -3.44
C ASP A 166 5.83 0.33 -2.04
N PRO A 167 7.11 0.27 -1.66
CA PRO A 167 7.50 -0.14 -0.31
C PRO A 167 6.75 0.60 0.78
N ASN A 168 6.57 1.91 0.65
CA ASN A 168 5.77 2.72 1.58
C ASN A 168 6.08 2.39 3.04
N LEU A 169 7.36 2.55 3.43
CA LEU A 169 7.91 2.06 4.67
C LEU A 169 7.20 2.63 5.91
N ARG A 170 6.80 1.73 6.82
CA ARG A 170 6.18 2.09 8.12
C ARG A 170 6.86 1.32 9.24
N PHE A 171 8.00 1.82 9.70
CA PHE A 171 8.83 1.17 10.73
C PHE A 171 8.05 0.72 11.98
N PRO A 172 7.08 1.49 12.52
CA PRO A 172 6.35 1.08 13.73
C PRO A 172 5.50 -0.18 13.59
N LEU A 173 5.25 -0.65 12.35
CA LEU A 173 4.47 -1.87 12.10
C LEU A 173 5.32 -3.14 12.12
N TRP A 174 6.63 -3.00 12.12
CA TRP A 174 7.56 -4.12 12.00
C TRP A 174 8.26 -4.43 13.33
N PRO A 175 8.55 -5.69 13.62
CA PRO A 175 9.32 -6.08 14.81
C PRO A 175 10.70 -5.41 14.86
N ASP A 176 11.36 -5.33 13.71
CA ASP A 176 12.62 -4.63 13.52
C ASP A 176 12.81 -4.15 12.07
N ARG A 177 13.77 -3.25 11.89
CA ARG A 177 14.07 -2.63 10.58
C ARG A 177 14.65 -3.61 9.57
N GLU A 178 15.44 -4.58 10.03
CA GLU A 178 16.09 -5.54 9.15
C GLU A 178 15.06 -6.50 8.55
N GLN A 179 14.08 -6.93 9.34
CA GLN A 179 12.98 -7.78 8.84
C GLN A 179 12.15 -7.05 7.76
N LEU A 180 11.87 -5.76 7.96
CA LEU A 180 11.23 -4.93 6.94
C LEU A 180 12.07 -4.90 5.66
N ARG A 181 13.37 -4.58 5.78
CA ARG A 181 14.30 -4.48 4.65
C ARG A 181 14.36 -5.81 3.87
N GLN A 182 14.55 -6.92 4.58
CA GLN A 182 14.60 -8.25 3.97
C GLN A 182 13.29 -8.60 3.25
N THR A 183 12.14 -8.26 3.85
CA THR A 183 10.84 -8.51 3.21
C THR A 183 10.68 -7.69 1.94
N VAL A 184 11.05 -6.41 1.95
CA VAL A 184 11.00 -5.59 0.73
C VAL A 184 11.88 -6.22 -0.37
N TRP A 185 13.10 -6.64 -0.05
CA TRP A 185 14.00 -7.31 -1.00
C TRP A 185 13.50 -8.68 -1.49
N GLN A 186 12.65 -9.37 -0.71
CA GLN A 186 11.99 -10.61 -1.17
C GLN A 186 10.89 -10.36 -2.19
N PHE A 187 10.12 -9.27 -2.04
CA PHE A 187 9.01 -8.96 -2.92
C PHE A 187 9.40 -8.12 -4.14
N LEU A 188 10.46 -7.33 -4.05
CA LEU A 188 10.94 -6.45 -5.12
C LEU A 188 11.20 -7.20 -6.44
N PRO A 189 11.91 -8.35 -6.49
CA PRO A 189 12.13 -9.09 -7.73
C PRO A 189 10.87 -9.64 -8.40
N LEU A 190 9.75 -9.65 -7.68
CA LEU A 190 8.47 -10.12 -8.19
C LEU A 190 7.69 -9.05 -8.95
N THR A 191 8.19 -7.82 -9.05
CA THR A 191 7.44 -6.66 -9.54
C THR A 191 8.00 -6.15 -10.88
N HIS A 192 7.14 -5.53 -11.69
CA HIS A 192 7.54 -4.87 -12.93
C HIS A 192 7.82 -3.38 -12.70
N ILE A 193 7.05 -2.75 -11.81
CA ILE A 193 7.17 -1.32 -11.48
C ILE A 193 7.47 -1.18 -9.99
N LEU A 194 8.60 -0.59 -9.68
CA LEU A 194 9.00 -0.21 -8.33
C LEU A 194 8.88 1.30 -8.17
N LYS A 195 8.15 1.78 -7.15
CA LYS A 195 8.15 3.18 -6.76
C LYS A 195 8.96 3.34 -5.47
N LEU A 196 9.85 4.32 -5.43
CA LEU A 196 10.66 4.66 -4.25
C LEU A 196 10.63 6.17 -4.00
N SER A 197 10.67 6.56 -2.73
CA SER A 197 10.98 7.93 -2.33
C SER A 197 12.48 8.09 -2.02
N ASP A 198 12.94 9.35 -1.95
CA ASP A 198 14.30 9.70 -1.52
C ASP A 198 14.59 9.28 -0.08
N GLU A 199 13.59 9.24 0.80
CA GLU A 199 13.71 8.76 2.18
C GLU A 199 13.84 7.23 2.25
N GLU A 200 13.26 6.49 1.31
CA GLU A 200 13.26 5.02 1.28
C GLU A 200 14.54 4.45 0.68
N LEU A 201 15.12 5.16 -0.27
CA LEU A 201 16.31 4.70 -1.01
C LEU A 201 17.49 4.33 -0.10
N PRO A 202 17.98 5.20 0.81
CA PRO A 202 19.14 4.88 1.64
C PRO A 202 18.87 3.74 2.61
N PHE A 203 17.64 3.60 3.08
CA PHE A 203 17.27 2.48 3.94
C PHE A 203 17.37 1.13 3.21
N LEU A 204 16.93 1.07 1.97
CA LEU A 204 16.90 -0.18 1.19
C LEU A 204 18.26 -0.51 0.61
N THR A 205 19.00 0.46 0.12
CA THR A 205 20.19 0.25 -0.70
C THR A 205 21.52 0.62 -0.01
N GLY A 206 21.44 1.39 1.08
CA GLY A 206 22.63 1.91 1.78
C GLY A 206 23.27 3.12 1.12
N THR A 207 22.68 3.68 0.05
CA THR A 207 23.15 4.88 -0.65
C THR A 207 22.02 5.86 -0.90
N GLU A 208 22.32 7.15 -0.87
CA GLU A 208 21.41 8.23 -1.25
C GLU A 208 21.45 8.53 -2.77
N ASP A 209 22.45 7.98 -3.47
CA ASP A 209 22.63 8.16 -4.90
C ASP A 209 21.80 7.12 -5.67
N ILE A 210 20.76 7.60 -6.35
CA ILE A 210 19.87 6.76 -7.15
C ILE A 210 20.62 6.07 -8.29
N GLU A 211 21.54 6.73 -8.96
CA GLU A 211 22.29 6.16 -10.08
C GLU A 211 23.17 4.98 -9.60
N ALA A 212 23.78 5.11 -8.43
CA ALA A 212 24.53 4.03 -7.80
C ALA A 212 23.65 2.87 -7.35
N ALA A 213 22.39 3.13 -7.00
CA ALA A 213 21.43 2.12 -6.54
C ALA A 213 20.76 1.35 -7.69
N LEU A 214 20.58 1.96 -8.87
CA LEU A 214 19.83 1.38 -10.00
C LEU A 214 20.23 -0.07 -10.35
N PRO A 215 21.53 -0.45 -10.41
CA PRO A 215 21.91 -1.83 -10.75
C PRO A 215 21.35 -2.88 -9.78
N ALA A 216 21.18 -2.52 -8.50
CA ALA A 216 20.60 -3.41 -7.50
C ALA A 216 19.08 -3.42 -7.56
N LEU A 217 18.45 -2.28 -7.90
CA LEU A 217 17.00 -2.13 -7.98
C LEU A 217 16.40 -2.82 -9.21
N PHE A 218 17.12 -2.87 -10.33
CA PHE A 218 16.72 -3.62 -11.51
C PHE A 218 17.06 -5.10 -11.35
N THR A 219 16.33 -5.79 -10.47
CA THR A 219 16.49 -7.21 -10.18
C THR A 219 15.17 -7.95 -10.45
N GLY A 220 15.27 -9.25 -10.78
CA GLY A 220 14.10 -10.06 -11.12
C GLY A 220 13.34 -9.50 -12.32
N ASP A 221 12.05 -9.20 -12.13
CA ASP A 221 11.16 -8.73 -13.19
C ASP A 221 11.06 -7.18 -13.25
N VAL A 222 11.83 -6.43 -12.48
CA VAL A 222 11.76 -4.96 -12.44
C VAL A 222 12.17 -4.34 -13.77
N GLN A 223 11.23 -3.61 -14.39
CA GLN A 223 11.40 -2.94 -15.68
C GLN A 223 11.37 -1.42 -15.58
N LEU A 224 10.77 -0.90 -14.50
CA LEU A 224 10.62 0.53 -14.28
C LEU A 224 10.81 0.86 -12.81
N VAL A 225 11.67 1.83 -12.52
CA VAL A 225 11.82 2.44 -11.19
C VAL A 225 11.32 3.88 -11.26
N LEU A 226 10.32 4.19 -10.43
CA LEU A 226 9.79 5.54 -10.22
C LEU A 226 10.41 6.10 -8.94
N TYR A 227 11.35 7.00 -9.09
CA TYR A 227 12.01 7.66 -7.96
C TYR A 227 11.40 9.03 -7.73
N LEU A 228 10.85 9.25 -6.54
CA LEU A 228 10.19 10.50 -6.14
C LEU A 228 11.04 11.23 -5.08
N SER A 229 11.41 12.48 -5.39
CA SER A 229 12.07 13.37 -4.45
C SER A 229 11.31 14.69 -4.37
N LEU A 230 11.09 15.19 -3.15
CA LEU A 230 10.45 16.49 -2.93
C LEU A 230 11.42 17.66 -3.06
N ILE A 231 12.73 17.39 -2.99
CA ILE A 231 13.79 18.42 -3.01
C ILE A 231 14.51 18.52 -4.36
N HIS A 232 14.37 17.53 -5.23
CA HIS A 232 14.94 17.51 -6.56
C HIS A 232 13.83 17.55 -7.62
N ILE A 233 13.27 18.75 -7.86
CA ILE A 233 12.43 18.98 -9.04
C ILE A 233 13.38 19.13 -10.23
N SER A 234 13.82 18.04 -10.82
CA SER A 234 14.39 18.06 -12.14
C SER A 234 13.27 18.02 -13.16
N GLU A 235 13.36 18.84 -14.20
CA GLU A 235 12.46 18.70 -15.36
C GLU A 235 12.46 17.24 -15.84
N PRO A 236 11.33 16.71 -16.37
CA PRO A 236 11.24 15.34 -16.83
C PRO A 236 12.31 15.12 -17.91
N THR A 237 13.43 14.54 -17.52
CA THR A 237 14.37 13.98 -18.47
C THR A 237 13.62 12.92 -19.25
N ARG A 238 13.68 13.01 -20.59
CA ARG A 238 13.01 12.08 -21.51
C ARG A 238 13.19 10.65 -21.00
N PRO A 239 12.11 9.82 -21.02
CA PRO A 239 12.24 8.43 -20.67
C PRO A 239 13.35 7.83 -21.52
N ARG A 240 14.41 7.32 -20.91
CA ARG A 240 15.33 6.43 -21.60
C ARG A 240 14.55 5.14 -21.80
N LEU A 241 14.04 4.99 -23.00
CA LEU A 241 13.68 3.68 -23.53
C LEU A 241 14.98 2.88 -23.56
N ILE A 242 15.17 2.01 -22.59
CA ILE A 242 16.20 0.99 -22.67
C ILE A 242 15.60 -0.08 -23.57
N SER A 243 16.16 -0.15 -24.79
CA SER A 243 15.95 -1.21 -25.78
C SER A 243 16.49 -2.52 -25.27
#